data_9941024efec3c3eb02fa7e08be614abf
#
_entry.id   9941024efec3c3eb02fa7e08be614abf
#
_cell.length_a   1.000
_cell.length_b   1.000
_cell.length_c   1.000
_cell.angle_alpha   90.00
_cell.angle_beta   90.00
_cell.angle_gamma   90.00
#
_symmetry.space_group_name_H-M   'P 1'
#
loop_
_entity.id
_entity.type
_entity.pdbx_description
1 polymer ?
#
loop_
_entity_poly.entity_id
_entity_poly.type
_entity_poly.pdbx_seq_one_letter_code
_entity_poly.pdbx_strand_id
1 'polypeptide(L)'
;MTRETVVFLPGLLCDRAVWEPQLAALSGRYDCVVADYGATDSLRTMAEAALQSAPPRFSLVGHSMGGRVALEVMRNAPQRVAGLALLDTGYQARPEGEAGEAEAGQRHRLLDVALSQGMRAMGREWVPGMVHPERLRDRMLIESILEMIGRKTPGIFAAQVLALLTRPSAEAVLRAIRCPTLIVCGREDSWSPLSRHEEMARLTPGARLAVIEQSGHMVTLEQPQAVTAALQAWLAAGD
;
A
#
# COMPACT_ATOMS: atom_id res chain seq x y z
N MET A 1 -21.87 -20.32 -8.42
CA MET A 1 -20.47 -20.03 -8.74
C MET A 1 -19.88 -19.31 -7.55
N THR A 2 -18.74 -19.72 -7.03
CA THR A 2 -18.02 -19.01 -5.97
C THR A 2 -17.47 -17.71 -6.55
N ARG A 3 -17.68 -16.57 -5.83
CA ARG A 3 -17.13 -15.28 -6.25
C ARG A 3 -15.60 -15.32 -6.17
N GLU A 4 -14.93 -14.62 -7.07
CA GLU A 4 -13.51 -14.41 -6.99
C GLU A 4 -13.16 -13.54 -5.77
N THR A 5 -12.08 -13.90 -5.07
CA THR A 5 -11.64 -13.15 -3.89
C THR A 5 -10.58 -12.12 -4.28
N VAL A 6 -10.75 -10.89 -3.79
CA VAL A 6 -9.73 -9.83 -3.86
C VAL A 6 -9.24 -9.54 -2.45
N VAL A 7 -7.94 -9.72 -2.23
CA VAL A 7 -7.27 -9.44 -0.95
C VAL A 7 -6.62 -8.07 -1.02
N PHE A 8 -6.99 -7.18 -0.11
CA PHE A 8 -6.50 -5.82 0.01
C PHE A 8 -5.51 -5.70 1.17
N LEU A 9 -4.34 -5.18 0.87
CA LEU A 9 -3.23 -4.99 1.80
C LEU A 9 -3.03 -3.49 2.07
N PRO A 10 -3.39 -2.99 3.26
CA PRO A 10 -3.30 -1.56 3.57
C PRO A 10 -1.86 -1.08 3.77
N GLY A 11 -1.66 0.23 3.68
CA GLY A 11 -0.39 0.90 3.96
C GLY A 11 -0.05 0.97 5.45
N LEU A 12 1.09 1.60 5.76
CA LEU A 12 1.54 1.89 7.13
C LEU A 12 0.47 2.69 7.87
N LEU A 13 0.06 2.20 9.06
CA LEU A 13 -1.01 2.77 9.90
C LEU A 13 -2.39 2.85 9.25
N CYS A 14 -2.55 2.31 8.05
CA CYS A 14 -3.85 2.20 7.40
C CYS A 14 -4.63 0.98 7.92
N ASP A 15 -5.93 1.03 7.74
CA ASP A 15 -6.86 -0.07 7.98
C ASP A 15 -7.86 -0.17 6.82
N ARG A 16 -8.98 -0.86 7.04
CA ARG A 16 -10.05 -0.99 6.05
C ARG A 16 -10.50 0.35 5.45
N ALA A 17 -10.43 1.44 6.21
CA ALA A 17 -10.91 2.75 5.77
C ALA A 17 -10.18 3.28 4.52
N VAL A 18 -8.90 2.92 4.32
CA VAL A 18 -8.16 3.32 3.12
C VAL A 18 -8.74 2.73 1.83
N TRP A 19 -9.55 1.67 1.95
CA TRP A 19 -10.14 0.93 0.84
C TRP A 19 -11.67 1.09 0.71
N GLU A 20 -12.32 1.82 1.63
CA GLU A 20 -13.80 1.89 1.65
C GLU A 20 -14.45 2.24 0.30
N PRO A 21 -13.95 3.21 -0.49
CA PRO A 21 -14.55 3.50 -1.78
C PRO A 21 -14.45 2.33 -2.77
N GLN A 22 -13.30 1.62 -2.78
CA GLN A 22 -13.06 0.47 -3.65
C GLN A 22 -13.88 -0.73 -3.20
N LEU A 23 -13.97 -0.97 -1.89
CA LEU A 23 -14.78 -2.04 -1.32
C LEU A 23 -16.27 -1.85 -1.63
N ALA A 24 -16.78 -0.63 -1.50
CA ALA A 24 -18.18 -0.30 -1.84
C ALA A 24 -18.49 -0.61 -3.31
N ALA A 25 -17.55 -0.33 -4.21
CA ALA A 25 -17.72 -0.55 -5.64
C ALA A 25 -17.53 -2.01 -6.10
N LEU A 26 -16.70 -2.78 -5.38
CA LEU A 26 -16.28 -4.13 -5.81
C LEU A 26 -17.03 -5.26 -5.10
N SER A 27 -17.53 -5.06 -3.86
CA SER A 27 -18.14 -6.12 -3.04
C SER A 27 -19.42 -6.72 -3.63
N GLY A 28 -20.05 -6.06 -4.59
CA GLY A 28 -21.17 -6.63 -5.33
C GLY A 28 -20.79 -7.79 -6.26
N ARG A 29 -19.54 -7.81 -6.74
CA ARG A 29 -19.03 -8.81 -7.70
C ARG A 29 -17.96 -9.73 -7.11
N TYR A 30 -17.15 -9.24 -6.18
CA TYR A 30 -16.01 -9.94 -5.59
C TYR A 30 -16.17 -10.13 -4.09
N ASP A 31 -15.55 -11.18 -3.54
CA ASP A 31 -15.38 -11.33 -2.10
C ASP A 31 -14.15 -10.53 -1.66
N CYS A 32 -14.36 -9.41 -1.00
CA CYS A 32 -13.30 -8.47 -0.63
C CYS A 32 -12.82 -8.74 0.80
N VAL A 33 -11.55 -9.09 0.94
CA VAL A 33 -10.87 -9.34 2.24
C VAL A 33 -9.82 -8.26 2.44
N VAL A 34 -9.82 -7.61 3.61
CA VAL A 34 -8.79 -6.63 3.97
C VAL A 34 -7.93 -7.20 5.08
N ALA A 35 -6.62 -7.22 4.87
CA ALA A 35 -5.67 -7.68 5.89
C ALA A 35 -5.54 -6.67 7.03
N ASP A 36 -5.29 -7.19 8.24
CA ASP A 36 -4.86 -6.41 9.39
C ASP A 36 -3.54 -7.00 9.90
N TYR A 37 -2.54 -6.15 10.04
CA TYR A 37 -1.21 -6.58 10.45
C TYR A 37 -0.94 -6.43 11.95
N GLY A 38 -1.79 -5.66 12.65
CA GLY A 38 -1.55 -5.34 14.06
C GLY A 38 -0.14 -4.77 14.28
N ALA A 39 0.53 -5.26 15.32
CA ALA A 39 1.90 -4.90 15.70
C ALA A 39 2.95 -5.85 15.08
N THR A 40 2.72 -6.35 13.87
CA THR A 40 3.70 -7.18 13.16
C THR A 40 4.85 -6.32 12.62
N ASP A 41 6.08 -6.74 12.88
CA ASP A 41 7.31 -6.00 12.61
C ASP A 41 8.13 -6.51 11.41
N SER A 42 7.52 -7.36 10.59
CA SER A 42 8.15 -7.97 9.42
C SER A 42 7.18 -8.06 8.24
N LEU A 43 7.59 -7.56 7.07
CA LEU A 43 6.82 -7.69 5.83
C LEU A 43 6.55 -9.15 5.46
N ARG A 44 7.52 -10.02 5.74
CA ARG A 44 7.39 -11.46 5.51
C ARG A 44 6.27 -12.07 6.38
N THR A 45 6.28 -11.78 7.67
CA THR A 45 5.25 -12.28 8.60
C THR A 45 3.86 -11.71 8.28
N MET A 46 3.78 -10.44 7.85
CA MET A 46 2.53 -9.85 7.33
C MET A 46 2.02 -10.61 6.10
N ALA A 47 2.91 -10.97 5.17
CA ALA A 47 2.56 -11.75 3.99
C ALA A 47 2.10 -13.18 4.33
N GLU A 48 2.77 -13.83 5.27
CA GLU A 48 2.37 -15.16 5.77
C GLU A 48 0.97 -15.13 6.40
N ALA A 49 0.66 -14.13 7.22
CA ALA A 49 -0.67 -13.94 7.79
C ALA A 49 -1.75 -13.68 6.72
N ALA A 50 -1.44 -12.84 5.73
CA ALA A 50 -2.34 -12.61 4.58
C ALA A 50 -2.60 -13.90 3.78
N LEU A 51 -1.57 -14.73 3.57
CA LEU A 51 -1.70 -16.02 2.90
C LEU A 51 -2.52 -17.03 3.71
N GLN A 52 -2.46 -17.00 5.04
CA GLN A 52 -3.24 -17.88 5.90
C GLN A 52 -4.75 -17.57 5.84
N SER A 53 -5.10 -16.29 5.71
CA SER A 53 -6.51 -15.85 5.64
C SER A 53 -7.10 -15.88 4.23
N ALA A 54 -6.26 -15.94 3.20
CA ALA A 54 -6.68 -15.93 1.80
C ALA A 54 -7.07 -17.32 1.29
N PRO A 55 -8.03 -17.43 0.35
CA PRO A 55 -8.36 -18.69 -0.32
C PRO A 55 -7.18 -19.21 -1.16
N PRO A 56 -7.24 -20.45 -1.71
CA PRO A 56 -6.15 -21.03 -2.50
C PRO A 56 -5.73 -20.18 -3.70
N ARG A 57 -6.65 -19.43 -4.31
CA ARG A 57 -6.39 -18.51 -5.43
C ARG A 57 -7.15 -17.21 -5.22
N PHE A 58 -6.50 -16.07 -5.46
CA PHE A 58 -7.07 -14.73 -5.23
C PHE A 58 -6.35 -13.66 -6.05
N SER A 59 -7.03 -12.55 -6.30
CA SER A 59 -6.42 -11.32 -6.79
C SER A 59 -5.88 -10.49 -5.60
N LEU A 60 -4.72 -9.86 -5.75
CA LEU A 60 -4.00 -9.19 -4.67
C LEU A 60 -3.80 -7.71 -4.98
N VAL A 61 -4.22 -6.85 -4.06
CA VAL A 61 -4.12 -5.39 -4.20
C VAL A 61 -3.38 -4.82 -2.99
N GLY A 62 -2.25 -4.15 -3.19
CA GLY A 62 -1.44 -3.60 -2.10
C GLY A 62 -1.14 -2.12 -2.27
N HIS A 63 -1.40 -1.32 -1.23
CA HIS A 63 -1.09 0.10 -1.17
C HIS A 63 0.12 0.36 -0.27
N SER A 64 1.09 1.12 -0.73
CA SER A 64 2.24 1.58 0.05
C SER A 64 3.00 0.41 0.73
N MET A 65 3.05 0.35 2.07
CA MET A 65 3.59 -0.81 2.80
C MET A 65 2.91 -2.11 2.36
N GLY A 66 1.59 -2.10 2.15
CA GLY A 66 0.83 -3.25 1.65
C GLY A 66 1.27 -3.72 0.28
N GLY A 67 1.76 -2.82 -0.59
CA GLY A 67 2.39 -3.20 -1.86
C GLY A 67 3.70 -3.97 -1.65
N ARG A 68 4.49 -3.60 -0.64
CA ARG A 68 5.70 -4.36 -0.27
C ARG A 68 5.34 -5.72 0.34
N VAL A 69 4.28 -5.80 1.15
CA VAL A 69 3.73 -7.07 1.65
C VAL A 69 3.25 -7.92 0.47
N ALA A 70 2.61 -7.33 -0.54
CA ALA A 70 2.21 -8.06 -1.75
C ALA A 70 3.42 -8.65 -2.49
N LEU A 71 4.53 -7.95 -2.56
CA LEU A 71 5.77 -8.49 -3.14
C LEU A 71 6.35 -9.65 -2.31
N GLU A 72 6.20 -9.65 -0.98
CA GLU A 72 6.55 -10.81 -0.16
C GLU A 72 5.58 -11.99 -0.36
N VAL A 73 4.27 -11.73 -0.58
CA VAL A 73 3.32 -12.78 -1.00
C VAL A 73 3.77 -13.39 -2.33
N MET A 74 4.14 -12.56 -3.32
CA MET A 74 4.64 -13.02 -4.62
C MET A 74 5.96 -13.80 -4.50
N ARG A 75 6.82 -13.47 -3.55
CA ARG A 75 8.06 -14.23 -3.27
C ARG A 75 7.76 -15.64 -2.77
N ASN A 76 6.74 -15.78 -1.90
CA ASN A 76 6.46 -17.01 -1.17
C ASN A 76 5.45 -17.93 -1.87
N ALA A 77 4.46 -17.37 -2.56
CA ALA A 77 3.35 -18.13 -3.13
C ALA A 77 2.78 -17.51 -4.43
N PRO A 78 3.63 -17.24 -5.46
CA PRO A 78 3.19 -16.59 -6.69
C PRO A 78 2.08 -17.35 -7.42
N GLN A 79 2.03 -18.67 -7.28
CA GLN A 79 1.03 -19.54 -7.91
C GLN A 79 -0.40 -19.34 -7.36
N ARG A 80 -0.54 -18.72 -6.18
CA ARG A 80 -1.84 -18.42 -5.57
C ARG A 80 -2.42 -17.08 -6.05
N VAL A 81 -1.61 -16.22 -6.65
CA VAL A 81 -1.99 -14.87 -7.06
C VAL A 81 -2.47 -14.88 -8.51
N ALA A 82 -3.78 -14.69 -8.70
CA ALA A 82 -4.42 -14.65 -10.01
C ALA A 82 -4.10 -13.34 -10.76
N GLY A 83 -3.99 -12.24 -10.04
CA GLY A 83 -3.61 -10.93 -10.53
C GLY A 83 -3.02 -10.09 -9.40
N LEU A 84 -2.17 -9.12 -9.73
CA LEU A 84 -1.48 -8.25 -8.78
C LEU A 84 -1.71 -6.78 -9.10
N ALA A 85 -2.11 -5.97 -8.12
CA ALA A 85 -2.14 -4.52 -8.23
C ALA A 85 -1.27 -3.88 -7.13
N LEU A 86 -0.35 -3.00 -7.53
CA LEU A 86 0.60 -2.31 -6.66
C LEU A 86 0.36 -0.79 -6.74
N LEU A 87 -0.05 -0.17 -5.63
CA LEU A 87 -0.45 1.23 -5.56
C LEU A 87 0.51 2.02 -4.66
N ASP A 88 1.04 3.14 -5.14
CA ASP A 88 1.87 4.10 -4.40
C ASP A 88 2.97 3.42 -3.55
N THR A 89 3.71 2.51 -4.13
CA THR A 89 4.65 1.65 -3.41
C THR A 89 6.05 1.67 -4.02
N GLY A 90 6.94 0.87 -3.46
CA GLY A 90 8.29 0.67 -3.98
C GLY A 90 8.77 -0.75 -3.76
N TYR A 91 9.90 -1.08 -4.38
CA TYR A 91 10.46 -2.43 -4.38
C TYR A 91 11.89 -2.50 -3.83
N GLN A 92 12.58 -1.35 -3.74
CA GLN A 92 13.99 -1.32 -3.29
C GLN A 92 14.08 -1.63 -1.78
N ALA A 93 15.18 -2.23 -1.38
CA ALA A 93 15.61 -2.28 0.02
C ALA A 93 15.76 -0.86 0.60
N ARG A 94 15.91 -0.77 1.91
CA ARG A 94 16.35 0.50 2.51
C ARG A 94 17.73 0.86 1.95
N PRO A 95 17.98 2.11 1.55
CA PRO A 95 19.30 2.55 1.14
C PRO A 95 20.35 2.29 2.24
N GLU A 96 21.59 2.06 1.84
CA GLU A 96 22.73 2.00 2.75
C GLU A 96 23.29 3.40 3.03
N GLY A 97 24.09 3.53 4.09
CA GLY A 97 24.77 4.76 4.47
C GLY A 97 23.84 5.89 4.84
N GLU A 98 24.25 7.13 4.57
CA GLU A 98 23.61 8.36 5.01
C GLU A 98 22.11 8.47 4.62
N ALA A 99 21.77 8.06 3.41
CA ALA A 99 20.36 8.08 2.95
C ALA A 99 19.45 7.13 3.76
N GLY A 100 19.95 5.94 4.10
CA GLY A 100 19.22 5.01 4.95
C GLY A 100 19.14 5.46 6.42
N GLU A 101 20.17 6.09 6.91
CA GLU A 101 20.17 6.70 8.27
C GLU A 101 19.19 7.87 8.34
N ALA A 102 19.15 8.72 7.31
CA ALA A 102 18.19 9.82 7.22
C ALA A 102 16.73 9.31 7.20
N GLU A 103 16.44 8.26 6.43
CA GLU A 103 15.11 7.61 6.44
C GLU A 103 14.76 7.09 7.83
N ALA A 104 15.67 6.37 8.49
CA ALA A 104 15.44 5.84 9.82
C ALA A 104 15.22 6.97 10.85
N GLY A 105 16.05 8.01 10.82
CA GLY A 105 15.93 9.17 11.69
C GLY A 105 14.59 9.89 11.53
N GLN A 106 14.09 10.04 10.29
CA GLN A 106 12.79 10.65 10.03
C GLN A 106 11.64 9.82 10.61
N ARG A 107 11.68 8.50 10.45
CA ARG A 107 10.67 7.59 11.01
C ARG A 107 10.69 7.58 12.54
N HIS A 108 11.89 7.59 13.15
CA HIS A 108 12.02 7.65 14.61
C HIS A 108 11.51 8.97 15.19
N ARG A 109 11.78 10.11 14.55
CA ARG A 109 11.20 11.41 14.98
C ARG A 109 9.67 11.38 15.01
N LEU A 110 9.03 10.81 13.99
CA LEU A 110 7.58 10.64 13.99
C LEU A 110 7.11 9.71 15.10
N LEU A 111 7.86 8.65 15.40
CA LEU A 111 7.56 7.75 16.50
C LEU A 111 7.67 8.47 17.86
N ASP A 112 8.67 9.34 18.05
CA ASP A 112 8.82 10.14 19.27
C ASP A 112 7.63 11.10 19.44
N VAL A 113 7.12 11.69 18.37
CA VAL A 113 5.88 12.49 18.41
C VAL A 113 4.68 11.63 18.78
N ALA A 114 4.56 10.42 18.19
CA ALA A 114 3.48 9.51 18.53
C ALA A 114 3.50 9.07 20.00
N LEU A 115 4.69 8.83 20.57
CA LEU A 115 4.89 8.46 21.97
C LEU A 115 4.59 9.59 22.94
N SER A 116 5.01 10.82 22.61
CA SER A 116 4.91 11.99 23.51
C SER A 116 3.59 12.74 23.39
N GLN A 117 2.98 12.79 22.17
CA GLN A 117 1.82 13.62 21.86
C GLN A 117 0.62 12.83 21.30
N GLY A 118 0.82 11.53 21.07
CA GLY A 118 -0.20 10.62 20.55
C GLY A 118 -0.25 10.53 19.00
N MET A 119 -0.91 9.49 18.52
CA MET A 119 -0.96 9.13 17.10
C MET A 119 -1.58 10.23 16.22
N ARG A 120 -2.58 10.93 16.73
CA ARG A 120 -3.25 11.97 15.96
C ARG A 120 -2.36 13.23 15.78
N ALA A 121 -1.55 13.59 16.78
CA ALA A 121 -0.57 14.66 16.67
C ALA A 121 0.52 14.31 15.65
N MET A 122 1.07 13.10 15.73
CA MET A 122 2.00 12.57 14.72
C MET A 122 1.38 12.60 13.33
N GLY A 123 0.13 12.16 13.18
CA GLY A 123 -0.59 12.21 11.90
C GLY A 123 -0.65 13.61 11.29
N ARG A 124 -0.88 14.65 12.09
CA ARG A 124 -0.88 16.06 11.60
C ARG A 124 0.47 16.49 11.03
N GLU A 125 1.58 16.03 11.59
CA GLU A 125 2.91 16.30 11.03
C GLU A 125 3.17 15.50 9.75
N TRP A 126 2.58 14.32 9.65
CA TRP A 126 2.85 13.37 8.58
C TRP A 126 1.99 13.59 7.32
N VAL A 127 0.71 13.91 7.49
CA VAL A 127 -0.28 14.08 6.40
C VAL A 127 0.15 15.07 5.32
N PRO A 128 0.82 16.23 5.60
CA PRO A 128 1.22 17.15 4.54
C PRO A 128 2.09 16.55 3.44
N GLY A 129 2.86 15.51 3.74
CA GLY A 129 3.65 14.78 2.74
C GLY A 129 2.91 13.62 2.05
N MET A 130 1.71 13.27 2.54
CA MET A 130 0.94 12.11 2.04
C MET A 130 -0.02 12.45 0.90
N VAL A 131 -0.54 13.67 0.88
CA VAL A 131 -1.60 14.05 -0.04
C VAL A 131 -1.13 15.11 -1.02
N HIS A 132 -1.84 15.24 -2.13
CA HIS A 132 -1.63 16.35 -3.06
C HIS A 132 -1.76 17.69 -2.33
N PRO A 133 -0.90 18.71 -2.59
CA PRO A 133 -0.91 19.97 -1.85
C PRO A 133 -2.28 20.68 -1.82
N GLU A 134 -3.05 20.63 -2.89
CA GLU A 134 -4.40 21.21 -2.93
C GLU A 134 -5.39 20.47 -2.04
N ARG A 135 -5.20 19.17 -1.78
CA ARG A 135 -6.04 18.35 -0.90
C ARG A 135 -5.86 18.67 0.58
N LEU A 136 -4.79 19.39 0.96
CA LEU A 136 -4.62 19.87 2.35
C LEU A 136 -5.75 20.80 2.82
N ARG A 137 -6.53 21.35 1.89
CA ARG A 137 -7.72 22.17 2.18
C ARG A 137 -8.99 21.35 2.31
N ASP A 138 -8.98 20.08 1.89
CA ASP A 138 -10.10 19.16 2.02
C ASP A 138 -10.15 18.60 3.45
N ARG A 139 -10.90 19.31 4.31
CA ARG A 139 -11.01 18.97 5.73
C ARG A 139 -11.57 17.58 5.97
N MET A 140 -12.49 17.11 5.13
CA MET A 140 -13.11 15.78 5.29
C MET A 140 -12.08 14.68 5.00
N LEU A 141 -11.31 14.81 3.92
CA LEU A 141 -10.23 13.88 3.58
C LEU A 141 -9.17 13.85 4.69
N ILE A 142 -8.66 15.02 5.09
CA ILE A 142 -7.62 15.11 6.13
C ILE A 142 -8.10 14.48 7.44
N GLU A 143 -9.33 14.80 7.86
CA GLU A 143 -9.90 14.25 9.08
C GLU A 143 -10.06 12.73 9.02
N SER A 144 -10.53 12.18 7.89
CA SER A 144 -10.67 10.74 7.71
C SER A 144 -9.31 10.00 7.82
N ILE A 145 -8.24 10.59 7.27
CA ILE A 145 -6.88 10.06 7.40
C ILE A 145 -6.40 10.14 8.85
N LEU A 146 -6.63 11.26 9.53
CA LEU A 146 -6.24 11.43 10.93
C LEU A 146 -7.01 10.52 11.88
N GLU A 147 -8.27 10.24 11.61
CA GLU A 147 -9.06 9.26 12.36
C GLU A 147 -8.52 7.85 12.16
N MET A 148 -8.19 7.47 10.93
CA MET A 148 -7.59 6.16 10.62
C MET A 148 -6.26 5.97 11.36
N ILE A 149 -5.36 6.95 11.32
CA ILE A 149 -4.08 6.95 12.05
C ILE A 149 -4.33 6.92 13.57
N GLY A 150 -5.31 7.70 14.05
CA GLY A 150 -5.64 7.82 15.46
C GLY A 150 -6.19 6.54 16.11
N ARG A 151 -6.70 5.59 15.32
CA ARG A 151 -7.10 4.26 15.80
C ARG A 151 -5.93 3.34 16.11
N LYS A 152 -4.73 3.67 15.64
CA LYS A 152 -3.52 2.87 15.87
C LYS A 152 -2.81 3.30 17.15
N THR A 153 -1.89 2.45 17.63
CA THR A 153 -1.06 2.73 18.81
C THR A 153 0.38 3.03 18.40
N PRO A 154 1.17 3.73 19.24
CA PRO A 154 2.61 3.89 19.01
C PRO A 154 3.36 2.56 18.88
N GLY A 155 2.91 1.50 19.59
CA GLY A 155 3.49 0.16 19.47
C GLY A 155 3.26 -0.48 18.09
N ILE A 156 2.06 -0.31 17.51
CA ILE A 156 1.77 -0.72 16.12
C ILE A 156 2.65 0.07 15.16
N PHE A 157 2.79 1.39 15.36
CA PHE A 157 3.62 2.23 14.53
C PHE A 157 5.09 1.80 14.57
N ALA A 158 5.64 1.58 15.77
CA ALA A 158 7.03 1.12 15.95
C ALA A 158 7.30 -0.21 15.21
N ALA A 159 6.42 -1.19 15.37
CA ALA A 159 6.54 -2.48 14.70
C ALA A 159 6.52 -2.34 13.17
N GLN A 160 5.53 -1.63 12.62
CA GLN A 160 5.41 -1.44 11.18
C GLN A 160 6.55 -0.57 10.60
N VAL A 161 7.09 0.38 11.34
CA VAL A 161 8.31 1.12 10.99
C VAL A 161 9.50 0.16 10.89
N LEU A 162 9.68 -0.74 11.86
CA LEU A 162 10.74 -1.74 11.83
C LEU A 162 10.62 -2.65 10.60
N ALA A 163 9.40 -3.11 10.26
CA ALA A 163 9.16 -3.88 9.04
C ALA A 163 9.63 -3.14 7.77
N LEU A 164 9.40 -1.82 7.70
CA LEU A 164 9.84 -1.02 6.57
C LEU A 164 11.35 -0.75 6.58
N LEU A 165 11.96 -0.54 7.73
CA LEU A 165 13.41 -0.31 7.85
C LEU A 165 14.24 -1.55 7.55
N THR A 166 13.66 -2.74 7.73
CA THR A 166 14.30 -4.03 7.44
C THR A 166 13.88 -4.64 6.11
N ARG A 167 13.14 -3.89 5.28
CA ARG A 167 12.60 -4.37 4.01
C ARG A 167 13.69 -4.86 3.05
N PRO A 168 13.55 -6.05 2.45
CA PRO A 168 14.45 -6.53 1.42
C PRO A 168 14.17 -5.86 0.06
N SER A 169 15.10 -6.00 -0.88
CA SER A 169 14.82 -5.72 -2.29
C SER A 169 13.88 -6.78 -2.87
N ALA A 170 12.93 -6.32 -3.69
CA ALA A 170 12.00 -7.16 -4.43
C ALA A 170 12.18 -7.07 -5.95
N GLU A 171 13.32 -6.59 -6.44
CA GLU A 171 13.58 -6.47 -7.88
C GLU A 171 13.47 -7.82 -8.59
N ALA A 172 14.10 -8.86 -8.06
CA ALA A 172 14.02 -10.20 -8.62
C ALA A 172 12.58 -10.75 -8.62
N VAL A 173 11.77 -10.36 -7.63
CA VAL A 173 10.34 -10.71 -7.57
C VAL A 173 9.60 -10.06 -8.71
N LEU A 174 9.76 -8.73 -8.93
CA LEU A 174 9.12 -8.01 -10.03
C LEU A 174 9.41 -8.67 -11.39
N ARG A 175 10.67 -9.01 -11.65
CA ARG A 175 11.09 -9.68 -12.89
C ARG A 175 10.50 -11.10 -13.07
N ALA A 176 10.16 -11.75 -11.96
CA ALA A 176 9.59 -13.11 -11.94
C ALA A 176 8.06 -13.15 -12.05
N ILE A 177 7.35 -12.02 -11.92
CA ILE A 177 5.89 -11.96 -12.00
C ILE A 177 5.40 -12.44 -13.37
N ARG A 178 4.32 -13.25 -13.38
CA ARG A 178 3.71 -13.80 -14.60
C ARG A 178 2.20 -13.59 -14.66
N CYS A 179 1.56 -13.16 -13.57
CA CYS A 179 0.14 -12.85 -13.56
C CYS A 179 -0.13 -11.45 -14.13
N PRO A 180 -1.35 -11.14 -14.58
CA PRO A 180 -1.77 -9.80 -14.96
C PRO A 180 -1.46 -8.80 -13.85
N THR A 181 -0.68 -7.75 -14.17
CA THR A 181 -0.21 -6.80 -13.16
C THR A 181 -0.60 -5.37 -13.52
N LEU A 182 -1.18 -4.67 -12.54
CA LEU A 182 -1.47 -3.25 -12.58
C LEU A 182 -0.57 -2.52 -11.59
N ILE A 183 0.06 -1.45 -12.04
CA ILE A 183 0.82 -0.52 -11.19
C ILE A 183 0.07 0.82 -11.23
N VAL A 184 -0.21 1.39 -10.06
CA VAL A 184 -0.93 2.65 -9.91
C VAL A 184 -0.08 3.63 -9.14
N CYS A 185 -0.03 4.87 -9.57
CA CYS A 185 0.70 5.94 -8.89
C CYS A 185 -0.07 7.25 -8.95
N GLY A 186 -0.19 7.93 -7.81
CA GLY A 186 -0.52 9.35 -7.79
C GLY A 186 0.59 10.14 -8.46
N ARG A 187 0.25 11.08 -9.37
CA ARG A 187 1.27 11.84 -10.09
C ARG A 187 2.19 12.62 -9.14
N GLU A 188 1.63 13.13 -8.07
CA GLU A 188 2.31 13.98 -7.10
C GLU A 188 2.72 13.19 -5.82
N ASP A 189 2.80 11.85 -5.90
CA ASP A 189 3.32 11.04 -4.80
C ASP A 189 4.81 11.36 -4.55
N SER A 190 5.08 12.11 -3.49
CA SER A 190 6.43 12.52 -3.12
C SER A 190 7.22 11.42 -2.40
N TRP A 191 6.54 10.38 -1.86
CA TRP A 191 7.20 9.30 -1.11
C TRP A 191 7.55 8.11 -2.00
N SER A 192 6.68 7.82 -2.97
CA SER A 192 6.89 6.79 -3.97
C SER A 192 6.69 7.41 -5.36
N PRO A 193 7.65 8.20 -5.87
CA PRO A 193 7.47 9.03 -7.03
C PRO A 193 7.16 8.22 -8.30
N LEU A 194 6.50 8.85 -9.26
CA LEU A 194 6.09 8.26 -10.53
C LEU A 194 7.25 7.53 -11.24
N SER A 195 8.45 8.10 -11.22
CA SER A 195 9.64 7.48 -11.82
C SER A 195 9.94 6.08 -11.27
N ARG A 196 9.66 5.84 -9.98
CA ARG A 196 9.79 4.51 -9.36
C ARG A 196 8.74 3.54 -9.90
N HIS A 197 7.51 3.99 -10.11
CA HIS A 197 6.45 3.16 -10.67
C HIS A 197 6.66 2.86 -12.15
N GLU A 198 7.20 3.81 -12.92
CA GLU A 198 7.67 3.59 -14.29
C GLU A 198 8.78 2.53 -14.34
N GLU A 199 9.70 2.57 -13.38
CA GLU A 199 10.75 1.56 -13.25
C GLU A 199 10.16 0.19 -12.88
N MET A 200 9.24 0.12 -11.91
CA MET A 200 8.54 -1.12 -11.56
C MET A 200 7.79 -1.70 -12.77
N ALA A 201 7.12 -0.87 -13.57
CA ALA A 201 6.43 -1.31 -14.78
C ALA A 201 7.41 -1.87 -15.83
N ARG A 202 8.58 -1.25 -15.99
CA ARG A 202 9.63 -1.78 -16.90
C ARG A 202 10.23 -3.10 -16.41
N LEU A 203 10.34 -3.29 -15.09
CA LEU A 203 10.86 -4.51 -14.48
C LEU A 203 9.87 -5.68 -14.52
N THR A 204 8.55 -5.38 -14.57
CA THR A 204 7.49 -6.39 -14.46
C THR A 204 6.94 -6.73 -15.85
N PRO A 205 7.13 -7.98 -16.35
CA PRO A 205 6.65 -8.37 -17.67
C PRO A 205 5.12 -8.18 -17.83
N GLY A 206 4.73 -7.43 -18.85
CA GLY A 206 3.31 -7.20 -19.17
C GLY A 206 2.54 -6.31 -18.20
N ALA A 207 3.21 -5.66 -17.23
CA ALA A 207 2.55 -4.74 -16.32
C ALA A 207 1.98 -3.52 -17.04
N ARG A 208 0.80 -3.08 -16.60
CA ARG A 208 0.18 -1.83 -17.02
C ARG A 208 0.40 -0.77 -15.94
N LEU A 209 0.78 0.43 -16.34
CA LEU A 209 0.90 1.59 -15.45
C LEU A 209 -0.33 2.49 -15.63
N ALA A 210 -0.98 2.83 -14.52
CA ALA A 210 -2.03 3.84 -14.44
C ALA A 210 -1.55 4.99 -13.57
N VAL A 211 -1.43 6.17 -14.15
CA VAL A 211 -1.07 7.40 -13.42
C VAL A 211 -2.36 8.13 -13.08
N ILE A 212 -2.54 8.44 -11.80
CA ILE A 212 -3.72 9.13 -11.29
C ILE A 212 -3.35 10.60 -11.06
N GLU A 213 -3.97 11.46 -11.82
CA GLU A 213 -3.73 12.90 -11.77
C GLU A 213 -4.29 13.53 -10.48
N GLN A 214 -3.69 14.64 -10.04
CA GLN A 214 -4.10 15.40 -8.86
C GLN A 214 -4.20 14.53 -7.61
N SER A 215 -3.20 13.69 -7.39
CA SER A 215 -3.13 12.77 -6.26
C SER A 215 -1.71 12.57 -5.77
N GLY A 216 -1.54 12.59 -4.46
CA GLY A 216 -0.32 12.19 -3.77
C GLY A 216 -0.31 10.69 -3.44
N HIS A 217 0.22 10.37 -2.26
CA HIS A 217 0.43 8.99 -1.79
C HIS A 217 -0.85 8.29 -1.31
N MET A 218 -1.92 9.04 -1.03
CA MET A 218 -3.20 8.47 -0.59
C MET A 218 -4.19 8.32 -1.75
N VAL A 219 -3.71 7.81 -2.89
CA VAL A 219 -4.45 7.75 -4.16
C VAL A 219 -5.85 7.15 -4.03
N THR A 220 -6.00 6.14 -3.17
CA THR A 220 -7.26 5.42 -2.90
C THR A 220 -8.34 6.31 -2.31
N LEU A 221 -7.96 7.34 -1.54
CA LEU A 221 -8.84 8.30 -0.88
C LEU A 221 -8.90 9.63 -1.62
N GLU A 222 -7.81 10.05 -2.26
CA GLU A 222 -7.74 11.33 -2.97
C GLU A 222 -8.49 11.29 -4.30
N GLN A 223 -8.39 10.19 -5.04
CA GLN A 223 -9.03 9.98 -6.34
C GLN A 223 -9.76 8.62 -6.40
N PRO A 224 -10.73 8.38 -5.51
CA PRO A 224 -11.32 7.05 -5.33
C PRO A 224 -12.00 6.50 -6.58
N GLN A 225 -12.64 7.36 -7.40
CA GLN A 225 -13.31 6.94 -8.63
C GLN A 225 -12.30 6.47 -9.68
N ALA A 226 -11.20 7.21 -9.86
CA ALA A 226 -10.16 6.87 -10.83
C ALA A 226 -9.46 5.56 -10.46
N VAL A 227 -9.12 5.37 -9.18
CA VAL A 227 -8.54 4.12 -8.68
C VAL A 227 -9.51 2.96 -8.83
N THR A 228 -10.78 3.15 -8.48
CA THR A 228 -11.81 2.11 -8.64
C THR A 228 -11.96 1.69 -10.09
N ALA A 229 -12.03 2.64 -11.02
CA ALA A 229 -12.12 2.35 -12.45
C ALA A 229 -10.89 1.57 -12.95
N ALA A 230 -9.69 1.95 -12.53
CA ALA A 230 -8.46 1.24 -12.89
C ALA A 230 -8.46 -0.22 -12.37
N LEU A 231 -8.87 -0.44 -11.12
CA LEU A 231 -8.97 -1.78 -10.53
C LEU A 231 -10.06 -2.62 -11.21
N GLN A 232 -11.24 -2.04 -11.51
CA GLN A 232 -12.31 -2.75 -12.22
C GLN A 232 -11.88 -3.18 -13.63
N ALA A 233 -11.22 -2.28 -14.37
CA ALA A 233 -10.72 -2.59 -15.71
C ALA A 233 -9.62 -3.67 -15.70
N TRP A 234 -8.79 -3.67 -14.66
CA TRP A 234 -7.75 -4.68 -14.48
C TRP A 234 -8.34 -6.04 -14.10
N LEU A 235 -9.26 -6.09 -13.13
CA LEU A 235 -9.94 -7.33 -12.73
C LEU A 235 -10.71 -7.97 -13.90
N ALA A 236 -11.44 -7.17 -14.67
CA ALA A 236 -12.19 -7.65 -15.84
C ALA A 236 -11.31 -8.19 -16.98
N ALA A 237 -10.04 -7.77 -17.06
CA ALA A 237 -9.10 -8.27 -18.07
C ALA A 237 -8.41 -9.59 -17.66
N GLY A 238 -8.54 -10.00 -16.40
CA GLY A 238 -8.03 -11.28 -15.87
C GLY A 238 -9.03 -12.42 -15.90
N ASP A 239 -10.31 -12.11 -16.16
CA ASP A 239 -11.40 -13.08 -16.42
C ASP A 239 -11.30 -13.57 -17.87
#